data_9eaeed22f07e9142c580a908459589dd
#
_entry.id   9eaeed22f07e9142c580a908459589dd
#
_cell.length_a   1.000
_cell.length_b   1.000
_cell.length_c   1.000
_cell.angle_alpha   90.00
_cell.angle_beta   90.00
_cell.angle_gamma   90.00
#
_symmetry.space_group_name_H-M   'P 1'
#
loop_
_entity.id
_entity.type
_entity.pdbx_description
1 polymer ?
#
loop_
_entity_poly.entity_id
_entity_poly.type
_entity_poly.pdbx_seq_one_letter_code
_entity_poly.pdbx_strand_id
1 'polypeptide(L)'
;MLYDLTTLRKLSDNDETFIIDMLQTYKRTTPPALERMQEYLAEQKTEAIGREAHKMIPGVSFLGARQLQEVLVKIEETAKSGVGVENMPELVAEAIRQSNELIVCFENDFPGKI
;
A
#
# COMPACT_ATOMS: atom_id res chain seq x y z
N MET A 1 -5.88 14.99 0.54
CA MET A 1 -5.97 13.97 -0.50
C MET A 1 -5.22 12.71 -0.08
N LEU A 2 -5.72 11.56 -0.48
CA LEU A 2 -5.13 10.28 -0.10
C LEU A 2 -3.83 9.97 -0.85
N TYR A 3 -3.54 10.68 -1.93
CA TYR A 3 -2.35 10.47 -2.74
C TYR A 3 -1.90 11.76 -3.41
N ASP A 4 -0.65 11.75 -3.91
CA ASP A 4 -0.07 12.89 -4.61
C ASP A 4 0.86 12.37 -5.70
N LEU A 5 0.49 12.60 -6.96
CA LEU A 5 1.26 12.13 -8.12
C LEU A 5 2.35 13.10 -8.58
N THR A 6 2.57 14.19 -7.87
CA THR A 6 3.54 15.22 -8.28
C THR A 6 4.92 14.64 -8.55
N THR A 7 5.45 13.83 -7.63
CA THR A 7 6.77 13.20 -7.80
C THR A 7 6.78 12.26 -9.00
N LEU A 8 5.74 11.42 -9.12
CA LEU A 8 5.64 10.46 -10.22
C LEU A 8 5.56 11.18 -11.57
N ARG A 9 4.80 12.28 -11.62
CA ARG A 9 4.70 13.08 -12.86
C ARG A 9 6.04 13.70 -13.23
N LYS A 10 6.82 14.18 -12.27
CA LYS A 10 8.15 14.72 -12.52
C LYS A 10 9.12 13.66 -13.04
N LEU A 11 9.10 12.47 -12.41
CA LEU A 11 9.99 11.38 -12.79
C LEU A 11 9.67 10.82 -14.17
N SER A 12 8.42 10.85 -14.57
CA SER A 12 7.96 10.32 -15.87
C SER A 12 7.83 11.40 -16.96
N ASP A 13 8.18 12.64 -16.65
CA ASP A 13 8.00 13.79 -17.56
C ASP A 13 6.54 13.92 -18.00
N ASN A 14 5.61 13.75 -17.07
CA ASN A 14 4.16 13.77 -17.28
C ASN A 14 3.65 12.73 -18.27
N ASP A 15 4.33 11.59 -18.37
CA ASP A 15 3.87 10.49 -19.24
C ASP A 15 2.62 9.86 -18.65
N GLU A 16 1.47 10.21 -19.20
CA GLU A 16 0.17 9.72 -18.72
C GLU A 16 0.04 8.21 -18.84
N THR A 17 0.59 7.60 -19.89
CA THR A 17 0.57 6.15 -20.07
C THR A 17 1.33 5.46 -18.93
N PHE A 18 2.49 5.98 -18.58
CA PHE A 18 3.27 5.46 -17.44
C PHE A 18 2.50 5.56 -16.13
N ILE A 19 1.84 6.70 -15.89
CA ILE A 19 1.06 6.91 -14.67
C ILE A 19 -0.10 5.92 -14.60
N ILE A 20 -0.85 5.76 -15.69
CA ILE A 20 -1.95 4.79 -15.77
C ILE A 20 -1.44 3.37 -15.48
N ASP A 21 -0.31 2.99 -16.07
CA ASP A 21 0.30 1.67 -15.84
C ASP A 21 0.64 1.45 -14.36
N MET A 22 1.16 2.48 -13.69
CA MET A 22 1.46 2.40 -12.25
C MET A 22 0.20 2.20 -11.42
N LEU A 23 -0.88 2.92 -11.74
CA LEU A 23 -2.15 2.80 -11.04
C LEU A 23 -2.79 1.44 -11.27
N GLN A 24 -2.76 0.95 -12.51
CA GLN A 24 -3.26 -0.39 -12.85
C GLN A 24 -2.47 -1.48 -12.10
N THR A 25 -1.15 -1.33 -12.04
CA THR A 25 -0.30 -2.27 -11.31
C THR A 25 -0.66 -2.29 -9.83
N TYR A 26 -0.84 -1.12 -9.23
CA TYR A 26 -1.25 -1.01 -7.84
C TYR A 26 -2.58 -1.72 -7.59
N LYS A 27 -3.58 -1.43 -8.43
CA LYS A 27 -4.91 -2.04 -8.32
C LYS A 27 -4.88 -3.56 -8.45
N ARG A 28 -3.98 -4.08 -9.30
CA ARG A 28 -3.86 -5.52 -9.55
C ARG A 28 -3.08 -6.25 -8.46
N THR A 29 -1.98 -5.65 -7.97
CA THR A 29 -1.05 -6.34 -7.09
C THR A 29 -1.32 -6.14 -5.61
N THR A 30 -2.01 -5.07 -5.23
CA THR A 30 -2.23 -4.73 -3.83
C THR A 30 -3.23 -5.64 -3.13
N PRO A 31 -4.42 -5.94 -3.70
CA PRO A 31 -5.35 -6.84 -3.03
C PRO A 31 -4.77 -8.20 -2.68
N PRO A 32 -4.05 -8.90 -3.58
CA PRO A 32 -3.41 -10.17 -3.21
C PRO A 32 -2.39 -10.02 -2.08
N ALA A 33 -1.62 -8.92 -2.04
CA ALA A 33 -0.66 -8.68 -0.98
C ALA A 33 -1.35 -8.52 0.38
N LEU A 34 -2.48 -7.80 0.41
CA LEU A 34 -3.26 -7.62 1.63
C LEU A 34 -3.89 -8.94 2.08
N GLU A 35 -4.34 -9.78 1.16
CA GLU A 35 -4.84 -11.11 1.49
C GLU A 35 -3.75 -11.96 2.14
N ARG A 36 -2.53 -11.91 1.61
CA ARG A 36 -1.40 -12.63 2.22
C ARG A 36 -1.12 -12.12 3.64
N MET A 37 -1.20 -10.80 3.87
CA MET A 37 -1.04 -10.25 5.21
C MET A 37 -2.08 -10.80 6.18
N GLN A 38 -3.34 -10.92 5.74
CA GLN A 38 -4.41 -11.48 6.57
C GLN A 38 -4.17 -12.95 6.88
N GLU A 39 -3.72 -13.73 5.90
CA GLU A 39 -3.39 -15.15 6.09
C GLU A 39 -2.23 -15.29 7.09
N TYR A 40 -1.17 -14.50 6.93
CA TYR A 40 -0.04 -14.50 7.85
C TYR A 40 -0.45 -14.09 9.25
N LEU A 41 -1.37 -13.13 9.36
CA LEU A 41 -1.89 -12.69 10.66
C LEU A 41 -2.62 -13.84 11.37
N ALA A 42 -3.48 -14.57 10.64
CA ALA A 42 -4.20 -15.72 11.17
C ALA A 42 -3.23 -16.83 11.62
N GLU A 43 -2.12 -16.99 10.91
CA GLU A 43 -1.10 -17.99 11.21
C GLU A 43 -0.03 -17.48 12.19
N GLN A 44 -0.15 -16.25 12.68
CA GLN A 44 0.80 -15.59 13.59
C GLN A 44 2.21 -15.51 13.00
N LYS A 45 2.32 -15.37 11.69
CA LYS A 45 3.59 -15.22 10.97
C LYS A 45 3.98 -13.74 10.87
N THR A 46 4.36 -13.15 12.00
CA THR A 46 4.63 -11.71 12.12
C THR A 46 5.71 -11.22 11.18
N GLU A 47 6.81 -11.96 11.05
CA GLU A 47 7.91 -11.57 10.16
C GLU A 47 7.46 -11.53 8.68
N ALA A 48 6.60 -12.47 8.28
CA ALA A 48 6.07 -12.50 6.91
C ALA A 48 5.20 -11.28 6.62
N ILE A 49 4.42 -10.83 7.59
CA ILE A 49 3.62 -9.60 7.47
C ILE A 49 4.55 -8.41 7.22
N GLY A 50 5.63 -8.31 8.00
CA GLY A 50 6.61 -7.25 7.84
C GLY A 50 7.26 -7.23 6.46
N ARG A 51 7.57 -8.40 5.91
CA ARG A 51 8.14 -8.49 4.56
C ARG A 51 7.17 -8.06 3.48
N GLU A 52 5.89 -8.40 3.61
CA GLU A 52 4.86 -7.93 2.66
C GLU A 52 4.73 -6.40 2.72
N ALA A 53 4.70 -5.83 3.91
CA ALA A 53 4.66 -4.38 4.08
C ALA A 53 5.87 -3.71 3.44
N HIS A 54 7.06 -4.26 3.67
CA HIS A 54 8.31 -3.75 3.10
C HIS A 54 8.24 -3.67 1.57
N LYS A 55 7.72 -4.71 0.93
CA LYS A 55 7.60 -4.76 -0.54
C LYS A 55 6.65 -3.70 -1.08
N MET A 56 5.63 -3.32 -0.32
CA MET A 56 4.62 -2.34 -0.75
C MET A 56 5.09 -0.89 -0.61
N ILE A 57 6.00 -0.60 0.31
CA ILE A 57 6.39 0.76 0.65
C ILE A 57 6.89 1.57 -0.55
N PRO A 58 7.81 1.06 -1.40
CA PRO A 58 8.29 1.87 -2.54
C PRO A 58 7.18 2.32 -3.48
N GLY A 59 6.28 1.41 -3.88
CA GLY A 59 5.17 1.74 -4.77
C GLY A 59 4.22 2.75 -4.15
N VAL A 60 3.88 2.57 -2.89
CA VAL A 60 3.01 3.49 -2.15
C VAL A 60 3.66 4.87 -2.03
N SER A 61 4.99 4.91 -1.80
CA SER A 61 5.75 6.16 -1.74
C SER A 61 5.70 6.91 -3.08
N PHE A 62 5.89 6.20 -4.21
CA PHE A 62 5.81 6.83 -5.53
C PHE A 62 4.42 7.40 -5.83
N LEU A 63 3.37 6.79 -5.30
CA LEU A 63 2.01 7.27 -5.47
C LEU A 63 1.66 8.41 -4.49
N GLY A 64 2.59 8.77 -3.61
CA GLY A 64 2.38 9.86 -2.65
C GLY A 64 1.28 9.57 -1.63
N ALA A 65 1.00 8.30 -1.36
CA ALA A 65 0.00 7.88 -0.38
C ALA A 65 0.63 7.82 1.02
N ARG A 66 0.88 8.99 1.59
CA ARG A 66 1.64 9.13 2.84
C ARG A 66 1.03 8.42 4.03
N GLN A 67 -0.29 8.51 4.20
CA GLN A 67 -0.96 7.86 5.33
C GLN A 67 -0.81 6.36 5.28
N LEU A 68 -0.99 5.76 4.09
CA LEU A 68 -0.79 4.34 3.91
C LEU A 68 0.68 3.96 4.11
N GLN A 69 1.60 4.77 3.62
CA GLN A 69 3.03 4.55 3.81
C GLN A 69 3.38 4.49 5.30
N GLU A 70 2.86 5.41 6.10
CA GLU A 70 3.08 5.44 7.54
C GLU A 70 2.61 4.16 8.22
N VAL A 71 1.44 3.66 7.84
CA VAL A 71 0.90 2.40 8.38
C VAL A 71 1.80 1.24 8.01
N LEU A 72 2.24 1.16 6.76
CA LEU A 72 3.12 0.07 6.30
C LEU A 72 4.48 0.10 6.99
N VAL A 73 5.05 1.28 7.19
CA VAL A 73 6.30 1.45 7.93
C VAL A 73 6.12 0.98 9.38
N LYS A 74 4.99 1.33 9.99
CA LYS A 74 4.68 0.89 11.36
C LYS A 74 4.56 -0.63 11.45
N ILE A 75 3.92 -1.26 10.46
CA ILE A 75 3.83 -2.72 10.37
C ILE A 75 5.22 -3.33 10.31
N GLU A 76 6.08 -2.81 9.43
CA GLU A 76 7.44 -3.32 9.27
C GLU A 76 8.26 -3.17 10.56
N GLU A 77 8.20 -2.01 11.19
CA GLU A 77 8.92 -1.76 12.45
C GLU A 77 8.44 -2.67 13.56
N THR A 78 7.12 -2.85 13.69
CA THR A 78 6.51 -3.73 14.69
C THR A 78 6.96 -5.18 14.48
N ALA A 79 6.98 -5.62 13.22
CA ALA A 79 7.42 -6.98 12.88
C ALA A 79 8.90 -7.20 13.23
N LYS A 80 9.75 -6.20 12.97
CA LYS A 80 11.19 -6.31 13.25
C LYS A 80 11.52 -6.28 14.73
N SER A 81 10.89 -5.38 15.48
CA SER A 81 11.19 -5.18 16.90
C SER A 81 10.47 -6.16 17.81
N GLY A 82 9.31 -6.66 17.39
CA GLY A 82 8.40 -7.44 18.23
C GLY A 82 7.65 -6.60 19.24
N VAL A 83 7.95 -5.30 19.33
CA VAL A 83 7.26 -4.39 20.27
C VAL A 83 5.94 -3.93 19.66
N GLY A 84 4.85 -4.13 20.40
CA GLY A 84 3.52 -3.73 19.95
C GLY A 84 2.86 -4.72 18.99
N VAL A 85 3.34 -5.98 18.96
CA VAL A 85 2.78 -7.03 18.09
C VAL A 85 1.29 -7.23 18.32
N GLU A 86 0.81 -6.97 19.53
CA GLU A 86 -0.62 -7.04 19.86
C GLU A 86 -1.48 -6.05 19.05
N ASN A 87 -0.86 -5.00 18.49
CA ASN A 87 -1.54 -4.03 17.64
C ASN A 87 -1.54 -4.41 16.16
N MET A 88 -0.86 -5.52 15.80
CA MET A 88 -0.73 -5.91 14.39
C MET A 88 -2.09 -6.11 13.70
N PRO A 89 -3.10 -6.74 14.32
CA PRO A 89 -4.40 -6.88 13.67
C PRO A 89 -5.02 -5.53 13.27
N GLU A 90 -4.91 -4.53 14.13
CA GLU A 90 -5.44 -3.19 13.85
C GLU A 90 -4.65 -2.49 12.73
N LEU A 91 -3.33 -2.65 12.74
CA LEU A 91 -2.47 -2.07 11.70
C LEU A 91 -2.76 -2.68 10.32
N VAL A 92 -2.92 -4.00 10.26
CA VAL A 92 -3.27 -4.67 9.00
C VAL A 92 -4.64 -4.23 8.52
N ALA A 93 -5.63 -4.16 9.42
CA ALA A 93 -6.97 -3.69 9.07
C ALA A 93 -6.93 -2.26 8.53
N GLU A 94 -6.13 -1.38 9.12
CA GLU A 94 -5.98 -0.01 8.66
C GLU A 94 -5.33 0.06 7.28
N ALA A 95 -4.30 -0.76 7.04
CA ALA A 95 -3.67 -0.85 5.72
C ALA A 95 -4.67 -1.28 4.64
N ILE A 96 -5.52 -2.26 4.95
CA ILE A 96 -6.55 -2.74 4.03
C ILE A 96 -7.56 -1.62 3.74
N ARG A 97 -8.04 -0.95 4.79
CA ARG A 97 -9.01 0.13 4.65
C ARG A 97 -8.47 1.25 3.76
N GLN A 98 -7.27 1.71 4.05
CA GLN A 98 -6.65 2.81 3.29
C GLN A 98 -6.33 2.41 1.86
N SER A 99 -5.88 1.18 1.63
CA SER A 99 -5.61 0.68 0.28
C SER A 99 -6.89 0.62 -0.56
N ASN A 100 -7.99 0.16 0.03
CA ASN A 100 -9.27 0.10 -0.67
C ASN A 100 -9.80 1.49 -1.01
N GLU A 101 -9.69 2.43 -0.08
CA GLU A 101 -10.07 3.83 -0.34
C GLU A 101 -9.23 4.44 -1.46
N LEU A 102 -7.93 4.15 -1.47
CA LEU A 102 -7.02 4.66 -2.48
C LEU A 102 -7.38 4.13 -3.87
N ILE A 103 -7.70 2.84 -3.98
CA ILE A 103 -8.13 2.24 -5.26
C ILE A 103 -9.42 2.93 -5.76
N VAL A 104 -10.38 3.14 -4.86
CA VAL A 104 -11.63 3.83 -5.22
C VAL A 104 -11.33 5.26 -5.72
N CYS A 105 -10.42 5.98 -5.07
CA CYS A 105 -10.02 7.31 -5.53
C CYS A 105 -9.41 7.27 -6.92
N PHE A 106 -8.54 6.30 -7.19
CA PHE A 106 -7.93 6.14 -8.51
C PHE A 106 -8.99 5.83 -9.58
N GLU A 107 -9.94 4.95 -9.26
CA GLU A 107 -11.02 4.62 -10.19
C GLU A 107 -11.89 5.84 -10.50
N ASN A 108 -12.17 6.68 -9.50
CA ASN A 108 -12.95 7.90 -9.68
C ASN A 108 -12.20 8.98 -10.45
N ASP A 109 -10.88 9.12 -10.21
CA ASP A 109 -10.07 10.16 -10.83
C ASP A 109 -9.60 9.78 -12.25
N PHE A 110 -9.55 8.48 -12.54
CA PHE A 110 -9.13 7.94 -13.84
C PHE A 110 -10.20 6.98 -14.38
N PRO A 111 -11.43 7.45 -14.59
CA PRO A 111 -12.55 6.56 -14.93
C PRO A 111 -12.32 5.83 -16.25
N GLY A 112 -12.52 4.51 -16.22
CA GLY A 112 -12.37 3.65 -17.39
C GLY A 112 -10.94 3.42 -17.85
N LYS A 113 -9.94 3.90 -17.08
CA LYS A 113 -8.52 3.79 -17.47
C LYS A 113 -7.74 2.80 -16.66
N ILE A 114 -8.24 2.38 -15.50
CA ILE A 114 -7.52 1.43 -14.65
C ILE A 114 -8.34 0.20 -14.30
#